data_a777bffbaba2ce7b3407187b04621603
#
_entry.id   a777bffbaba2ce7b3407187b04621603
#
_cell.length_a   1.000
_cell.length_b   1.000
_cell.length_c   1.000
_cell.angle_alpha   90.00
_cell.angle_beta   90.00
_cell.angle_gamma   90.00
#
_symmetry.space_group_name_H-M   'P 1'
#
loop_
_entity.id
_entity.type
_entity.pdbx_description
1 polymer ?
#
loop_
_entity_poly.entity_id
_entity_poly.type
_entity_poly.pdbx_seq_one_letter_code
_entity_poly.pdbx_strand_id
1 'polypeptide(L)'
;FAQVLERTNGAGVDRVCIAGGNVDTFSEAIKCLKPGGRIGNVNYLGSGDYVKIPRVEWGAGMSNKTISGGLMPGGRLRMEKLASLVTSGRLDLHKEVTHVFEGMDHVEEALFMMRDKPRDLIKPVVIWK
;
A
#
# COMPACT_ATOMS: atom_id res chain seq x y z
N PHE A 1 0.04 -15.66 0.30
CA PHE A 1 1.03 -16.02 -0.74
C PHE A 1 0.63 -17.29 -1.50
N ALA A 2 0.04 -18.30 -0.83
CA ALA A 2 -0.33 -19.59 -1.43
C ALA A 2 -1.15 -19.43 -2.72
N GLN A 3 -2.21 -18.61 -2.69
CA GLN A 3 -3.05 -18.34 -3.87
C GLN A 3 -2.27 -17.71 -5.03
N VAL A 4 -1.25 -16.89 -4.74
CA VAL A 4 -0.39 -16.30 -5.76
C VAL A 4 0.45 -17.38 -6.43
N LEU A 5 1.05 -18.26 -5.66
CA LEU A 5 1.84 -19.39 -6.18
C LEU A 5 0.97 -20.35 -6.99
N GLU A 6 -0.24 -20.66 -6.53
CA GLU A 6 -1.19 -21.48 -7.26
C GLU A 6 -1.53 -20.88 -8.64
N ARG A 7 -1.89 -19.59 -8.68
CA ARG A 7 -2.22 -18.88 -9.94
C ARG A 7 -1.03 -18.70 -10.89
N THR A 8 0.17 -18.81 -10.40
CA THR A 8 1.40 -18.69 -11.18
C THR A 8 2.10 -20.03 -11.41
N ASN A 9 1.41 -21.15 -11.16
CA ASN A 9 1.99 -22.51 -11.27
C ASN A 9 3.30 -22.67 -10.50
N GLY A 10 3.37 -22.08 -9.30
CA GLY A 10 4.56 -22.10 -8.44
C GLY A 10 5.66 -21.10 -8.82
N ALA A 11 5.56 -20.41 -9.94
CA ALA A 11 6.60 -19.50 -10.42
C ALA A 11 6.76 -18.22 -9.57
N GLY A 12 5.68 -17.78 -8.92
CA GLY A 12 5.65 -16.51 -8.17
C GLY A 12 5.53 -15.28 -9.08
N VAL A 13 5.83 -14.11 -8.51
CA VAL A 13 5.68 -12.81 -9.19
C VAL A 13 6.99 -12.03 -9.25
N ASP A 14 7.13 -11.16 -10.22
CA ASP A 14 8.33 -10.34 -10.40
C ASP A 14 8.36 -9.13 -9.46
N ARG A 15 7.18 -8.62 -9.08
CA ARG A 15 7.05 -7.42 -8.23
C ARG A 15 5.90 -7.57 -7.24
N VAL A 16 6.12 -7.09 -6.03
CA VAL A 16 5.11 -6.98 -4.98
C VAL A 16 5.06 -5.55 -4.46
N CYS A 17 3.87 -4.99 -4.33
CA CYS A 17 3.64 -3.74 -3.62
C CYS A 17 2.89 -4.05 -2.32
N ILE A 18 3.48 -3.69 -1.18
CA ILE A 18 2.86 -3.80 0.13
C ILE A 18 2.28 -2.44 0.51
N ALA A 19 0.95 -2.33 0.46
CA ALA A 19 0.21 -1.09 0.76
C ALA A 19 -0.72 -1.22 1.98
N GLY A 20 -0.65 -2.33 2.69
CA GLY A 20 -1.41 -2.63 3.91
C GLY A 20 -0.92 -3.92 4.55
N GLY A 21 -1.59 -4.35 5.63
CA GLY A 21 -1.23 -5.57 6.35
C GLY A 21 -0.37 -5.31 7.59
N ASN A 22 0.32 -6.34 8.02
CA ASN A 22 1.15 -6.37 9.23
C ASN A 22 2.55 -6.91 8.94
N VAL A 23 3.33 -7.19 9.98
CA VAL A 23 4.70 -7.72 9.86
C VAL A 23 4.79 -9.06 9.12
N ASP A 24 3.76 -9.91 9.18
CA ASP A 24 3.72 -11.21 8.50
C ASP A 24 3.52 -11.04 6.99
N THR A 25 2.81 -9.99 6.56
CA THR A 25 2.60 -9.66 5.14
C THR A 25 3.93 -9.54 4.39
N PHE A 26 4.95 -9.02 5.07
CA PHE A 26 6.29 -8.88 4.49
C PHE A 26 6.94 -10.24 4.20
N SER A 27 6.86 -11.17 5.15
CA SER A 27 7.33 -12.54 4.97
C SER A 27 6.59 -13.25 3.85
N GLU A 28 5.28 -13.07 3.76
CA GLU A 28 4.45 -13.64 2.70
C GLU A 28 4.81 -13.07 1.31
N ALA A 29 5.09 -11.77 1.24
CA ALA A 29 5.54 -11.13 0.01
C ALA A 29 6.85 -11.74 -0.50
N ILE A 30 7.80 -12.02 0.40
CA ILE A 30 9.07 -12.65 0.03
C ILE A 30 8.87 -14.08 -0.49
N LYS A 31 7.93 -14.83 0.10
CA LYS A 31 7.64 -16.23 -0.29
C LYS A 31 7.10 -16.34 -1.72
N CYS A 32 6.32 -15.37 -2.17
CA CYS A 32 5.78 -15.39 -3.53
C CYS A 32 6.63 -14.64 -4.57
N LEU A 33 7.74 -14.04 -4.16
CA LEU A 33 8.60 -13.27 -5.05
C LEU A 33 9.62 -14.18 -5.75
N LYS A 34 9.72 -14.06 -7.08
CA LYS A 34 10.75 -14.74 -7.87
C LYS A 34 12.17 -14.31 -7.49
N PRO A 35 13.20 -15.13 -7.78
CA PRO A 35 14.57 -14.64 -7.81
C PRO A 35 14.70 -13.41 -8.71
N GLY A 36 15.50 -12.42 -8.29
CA GLY A 36 15.62 -11.13 -8.98
C GLY A 36 14.43 -10.18 -8.81
N GLY A 37 13.36 -10.62 -8.16
CA GLY A 37 12.14 -9.83 -7.97
C GLY A 37 12.31 -8.68 -6.97
N ARG A 38 11.34 -7.76 -6.97
CA ARG A 38 11.38 -6.52 -6.15
C ARG A 38 10.13 -6.35 -5.32
N ILE A 39 10.33 -5.98 -4.06
CA ILE A 39 9.26 -5.55 -3.14
C ILE A 39 9.36 -4.04 -2.96
N GLY A 40 8.26 -3.33 -3.22
CA GLY A 40 8.04 -1.96 -2.79
C GLY A 40 7.10 -1.93 -1.58
N ASN A 41 7.52 -1.32 -0.48
CA ASN A 41 6.71 -1.18 0.72
C ASN A 41 6.36 0.30 0.96
N VAL A 42 5.07 0.60 1.01
CA VAL A 42 4.52 1.92 1.35
C VAL A 42 3.69 1.88 2.64
N ASN A 43 3.75 0.76 3.38
CA ASN A 43 3.00 0.53 4.60
C ASN A 43 3.90 0.60 5.83
N TYR A 44 3.34 1.02 6.96
CA TYR A 44 4.03 1.06 8.25
C TYR A 44 4.22 -0.34 8.89
N LEU A 45 3.50 -1.36 8.40
CA LEU A 45 3.58 -2.77 8.80
C LEU A 45 3.10 -3.08 10.23
N GLY A 46 2.29 -2.21 10.83
CA GLY A 46 1.73 -2.43 12.17
C GLY A 46 2.68 -2.06 13.29
N SER A 47 2.88 -2.95 14.25
CA SER A 47 3.69 -2.75 15.46
C SER A 47 4.81 -3.79 15.59
N GLY A 48 5.79 -3.52 16.42
CA GLY A 48 6.95 -4.37 16.69
C GLY A 48 8.26 -3.77 16.16
N ASP A 49 9.37 -4.29 16.64
CA ASP A 49 10.71 -3.74 16.35
C ASP A 49 11.32 -4.34 15.08
N TYR A 50 10.81 -5.48 14.62
CA TYR A 50 11.44 -6.25 13.54
C TYR A 50 10.43 -6.78 12.53
N VAL A 51 10.86 -6.84 11.28
CA VAL A 51 10.21 -7.58 10.21
C VAL A 51 11.04 -8.81 9.90
N LYS A 52 10.43 -10.00 9.95
CA LYS A 52 11.14 -11.26 9.72
C LYS A 52 11.29 -11.54 8.24
N ILE A 53 12.50 -11.86 7.82
CA ILE A 53 12.82 -12.29 6.46
C ILE A 53 13.01 -13.83 6.49
N PRO A 54 12.16 -14.62 5.79
CA PRO A 54 12.32 -16.07 5.73
C PRO A 54 13.57 -16.42 4.94
N ARG A 55 14.52 -17.07 5.61
CA ARG A 55 15.86 -17.34 5.08
C ARG A 55 15.87 -18.16 3.80
N VAL A 56 15.04 -19.19 3.72
CA VAL A 56 14.98 -20.09 2.57
C VAL A 56 14.44 -19.37 1.35
N GLU A 57 13.31 -18.70 1.47
CA GLU A 57 12.64 -17.99 0.38
C GLU A 57 13.37 -16.70 -0.02
N TRP A 58 14.15 -16.15 0.90
CA TRP A 58 15.14 -15.10 0.60
C TRP A 58 16.33 -15.66 -0.20
N GLY A 59 16.49 -17.00 -0.25
CA GLY A 59 17.58 -17.66 -0.91
C GLY A 59 18.92 -17.48 -0.20
N ALA A 60 18.91 -17.32 1.13
CA ALA A 60 20.10 -17.03 1.94
C ALA A 60 20.94 -15.85 1.39
N GLY A 61 20.29 -14.87 0.74
CA GLY A 61 20.92 -13.72 0.10
C GLY A 61 21.41 -13.95 -1.34
N MET A 62 21.24 -15.15 -1.89
CA MET A 62 21.72 -15.47 -3.24
C MET A 62 20.67 -15.30 -4.35
N SER A 63 19.41 -15.03 -4.01
CA SER A 63 18.32 -14.89 -5.00
C SER A 63 18.19 -13.49 -5.60
N ASN A 64 19.05 -12.56 -5.26
CA ASN A 64 19.05 -11.15 -5.75
C ASN A 64 17.69 -10.42 -5.59
N LYS A 65 16.92 -10.77 -4.57
CA LYS A 65 15.66 -10.07 -4.27
C LYS A 65 15.94 -8.69 -3.70
N THR A 66 15.22 -7.70 -4.17
CA THR A 66 15.36 -6.31 -3.70
C THR A 66 14.17 -5.88 -2.86
N ILE A 67 14.45 -5.23 -1.74
CA ILE A 67 13.45 -4.61 -0.88
C ILE A 67 13.67 -3.11 -0.91
N SER A 68 12.63 -2.35 -1.21
CA SER A 68 12.63 -0.90 -1.22
C SER A 68 11.43 -0.39 -0.45
N GLY A 69 11.64 0.59 0.39
CA GLY A 69 10.58 1.18 1.21
C GLY A 69 11.14 2.28 2.08
N GLY A 70 10.33 2.70 3.03
CA GLY A 70 10.66 3.76 3.95
C GLY A 70 9.67 4.91 3.87
N LEU A 71 9.93 5.96 4.63
CA LEU A 71 9.10 7.15 4.63
C LEU A 71 9.20 7.85 3.27
N MET A 72 8.04 8.18 2.69
CA MET A 72 7.99 8.90 1.42
C MET A 72 8.73 10.24 1.55
N PRO A 73 9.65 10.56 0.66
CA PRO A 73 10.23 11.89 0.63
C PRO A 73 9.14 12.91 0.32
N GLY A 74 8.89 13.81 1.26
CA GLY A 74 7.91 14.88 1.14
C GLY A 74 8.44 16.07 0.34
N GLY A 75 7.89 17.24 0.63
CA GLY A 75 8.33 18.51 0.13
C GLY A 75 7.58 19.02 -1.10
N ARG A 76 7.80 20.32 -1.37
CA ARG A 76 7.07 21.08 -2.38
C ARG A 76 7.16 20.46 -3.77
N LEU A 77 8.35 20.08 -4.20
CA LEU A 77 8.56 19.50 -5.54
C LEU A 77 7.74 18.23 -5.76
N ARG A 78 7.60 17.39 -4.73
CA ARG A 78 6.77 16.17 -4.80
C ARG A 78 5.29 16.54 -4.93
N MET A 79 4.84 17.52 -4.16
CA MET A 79 3.46 18.00 -4.22
C MET A 79 3.12 18.60 -5.58
N GLU A 80 4.02 19.41 -6.14
CA GLU A 80 3.86 19.98 -7.49
C GLU A 80 3.77 18.90 -8.57
N LYS A 81 4.58 17.84 -8.47
CA LYS A 81 4.50 16.70 -9.40
C LYS A 81 3.16 15.96 -9.29
N LEU A 82 2.68 15.72 -8.08
CA LEU A 82 1.37 15.08 -7.86
C LEU A 82 0.23 15.95 -8.36
N ALA A 83 0.24 17.25 -8.06
CA ALA A 83 -0.73 18.20 -8.57
C ALA A 83 -0.73 18.24 -10.10
N SER A 84 0.43 18.20 -10.73
CA SER A 84 0.56 18.15 -12.20
C SER A 84 -0.08 16.89 -12.80
N LEU A 85 -0.05 15.74 -12.12
CA LEU A 85 -0.74 14.53 -12.59
C LEU A 85 -2.27 14.71 -12.57
N VAL A 86 -2.80 15.40 -11.55
CA VAL A 86 -4.23 15.69 -11.43
C VAL A 86 -4.65 16.72 -12.47
N THR A 87 -3.95 17.84 -12.58
CA THR A 87 -4.30 18.93 -13.52
C THR A 87 -4.16 18.53 -14.99
N SER A 88 -3.27 17.59 -15.30
CA SER A 88 -3.14 17.02 -16.66
C SER A 88 -4.14 15.90 -16.97
N GLY A 89 -5.03 15.55 -16.04
CA GLY A 89 -6.00 14.47 -16.20
C GLY A 89 -5.39 13.05 -16.19
N ARG A 90 -4.10 12.92 -15.86
CA ARG A 90 -3.42 11.61 -15.75
C ARG A 90 -3.76 10.86 -14.47
N LEU A 91 -4.25 11.56 -13.46
CA LEU A 91 -4.72 11.02 -12.20
C LEU A 91 -6.10 11.61 -11.90
N ASP A 92 -7.11 10.77 -11.86
CA ASP A 92 -8.48 11.14 -11.53
C ASP A 92 -8.76 10.76 -10.06
N LEU A 93 -8.72 11.75 -9.18
CA LEU A 93 -8.98 11.56 -7.74
C LEU A 93 -10.48 11.50 -7.41
N HIS A 94 -11.38 11.88 -8.33
CA HIS A 94 -12.82 11.82 -8.07
C HIS A 94 -13.30 10.39 -7.80
N LYS A 95 -12.66 9.40 -8.41
CA LYS A 95 -12.96 7.97 -8.20
C LYS A 95 -12.61 7.46 -6.83
N GLU A 96 -11.76 8.17 -6.09
CA GLU A 96 -11.38 7.78 -4.74
C GLU A 96 -12.34 8.35 -3.68
N VAL A 97 -13.06 9.43 -4.00
CA VAL A 97 -14.04 10.03 -3.10
C VAL A 97 -15.34 9.23 -3.17
N THR A 98 -15.58 8.40 -2.16
CA THR A 98 -16.74 7.50 -2.10
C THR A 98 -17.87 8.03 -1.25
N HIS A 99 -17.56 8.86 -0.25
CA HIS A 99 -18.53 9.41 0.68
C HIS A 99 -18.28 10.91 0.86
N VAL A 100 -19.34 11.71 0.75
CA VAL A 100 -19.27 13.16 0.91
C VAL A 100 -20.22 13.56 2.01
N PHE A 101 -19.72 14.30 2.98
CA PHE A 101 -20.47 14.89 4.08
C PHE A 101 -20.47 16.41 3.93
N GLU A 102 -21.60 17.04 4.18
CA GLU A 102 -21.71 18.49 4.10
C GLU A 102 -21.82 19.10 5.51
N GLY A 103 -20.91 20.01 5.85
CA GLY A 103 -20.85 20.69 7.15
C GLY A 103 -19.96 19.99 8.16
N MET A 104 -19.42 20.81 9.07
CA MET A 104 -18.48 20.36 10.11
C MET A 104 -19.08 19.41 11.15
N ASP A 105 -20.40 19.44 11.31
CA ASP A 105 -21.11 18.58 12.27
C ASP A 105 -20.95 17.09 11.93
N HIS A 106 -20.59 16.77 10.68
CA HIS A 106 -20.38 15.40 10.21
C HIS A 106 -18.92 14.91 10.29
N VAL A 107 -17.99 15.72 10.83
CA VAL A 107 -16.57 15.31 10.93
C VAL A 107 -16.40 14.04 11.76
N GLU A 108 -17.10 13.95 12.88
CA GLU A 108 -17.02 12.78 13.76
C GLU A 108 -17.55 11.52 13.06
N GLU A 109 -18.65 11.62 12.34
CA GLU A 109 -19.22 10.52 11.55
C GLU A 109 -18.24 10.03 10.48
N ALA A 110 -17.61 10.95 9.75
CA ALA A 110 -16.61 10.62 8.75
C ALA A 110 -15.37 9.93 9.36
N LEU A 111 -14.94 10.34 10.55
CA LEU A 111 -13.86 9.71 11.29
C LEU A 111 -14.21 8.29 11.76
N PHE A 112 -15.43 8.08 12.28
CA PHE A 112 -15.89 6.75 12.66
C PHE A 112 -16.01 5.84 11.45
N MET A 113 -16.50 6.35 10.32
CA MET A 113 -16.53 5.61 9.07
C MET A 113 -15.12 5.18 8.63
N MET A 114 -14.11 6.03 8.77
CA MET A 114 -12.70 5.67 8.50
C MET A 114 -12.15 4.62 9.47
N ARG A 115 -12.61 4.62 10.72
CA ARG A 115 -12.22 3.60 11.72
C ARG A 115 -12.84 2.24 11.36
N ASP A 116 -14.13 2.23 11.04
CA ASP A 116 -14.91 1.00 10.83
C ASP A 116 -14.70 0.38 9.44
N LYS A 117 -14.23 1.19 8.49
CA LYS A 117 -13.82 0.80 7.13
C LYS A 117 -14.81 -0.12 6.41
N PRO A 118 -16.05 0.33 6.15
CA PRO A 118 -16.98 -0.44 5.32
C PRO A 118 -16.36 -0.73 3.94
N ARG A 119 -16.83 -1.80 3.28
CA ARG A 119 -16.20 -2.31 2.05
C ARG A 119 -16.21 -1.34 0.87
N ASP A 120 -17.18 -0.45 0.84
CA ASP A 120 -17.40 0.57 -0.19
C ASP A 120 -16.66 1.88 0.10
N LEU A 121 -16.00 1.98 1.25
CA LEU A 121 -15.23 3.16 1.63
C LEU A 121 -13.83 3.12 1.06
N ILE A 122 -13.50 4.15 0.25
CA ILE A 122 -12.11 4.48 -0.12
C ILE A 122 -11.70 5.76 0.61
N LYS A 123 -12.40 6.87 0.33
CA LYS A 123 -12.09 8.17 0.92
C LYS A 123 -13.38 8.92 1.29
N PRO A 124 -13.64 9.22 2.58
CA PRO A 124 -14.64 10.15 2.98
C PRO A 124 -14.09 11.58 2.88
N VAL A 125 -14.92 12.50 2.48
CA VAL A 125 -14.60 13.94 2.41
C VAL A 125 -15.69 14.72 3.13
N VAL A 126 -15.29 15.68 3.96
CA VAL A 126 -16.19 16.65 4.56
C VAL A 126 -16.01 17.97 3.84
N ILE A 127 -17.09 18.50 3.27
CA ILE A 127 -17.10 19.78 2.59
C ILE A 127 -17.51 20.85 3.59
N TRP A 128 -16.65 21.82 3.76
CA TRP A 128 -16.93 23.02 4.52
C TRP A 128 -17.76 23.99 3.66
N LYS A 129 -18.89 24.44 4.19
CA LYS A 129 -19.66 25.56 3.65
C LYS A 129 -19.83 26.63 4.72
#